data_27a0a93f4eccf30189086249fcaecf81
#
_entry.id   27a0a93f4eccf30189086249fcaecf81
#
_cell.length_a   1.000
_cell.length_b   1.000
_cell.length_c   1.000
_cell.angle_alpha   90.00
_cell.angle_beta   90.00
_cell.angle_gamma   90.00
#
_symmetry.space_group_name_H-M   'P 1'
#
loop_
_entity.id
_entity.type
_entity.pdbx_description
1 polymer ?
#
loop_
_entity_poly.entity_id
_entity_poly.type
_entity_poly.pdbx_seq_one_letter_code
_entity_poly.pdbx_strand_id
1 'polypeptide(L)'
;MDKLEDARLNKIEEQIENEQRSVRYDIREFTIEYYVDKYSKGVEKEKNELYVPEYQREFVWTDPRQSRFIESLFLGLPVPLVFVAENQDDGRLEIVDGSQRIRTLDAYVNDKLELTGLKKLIELNNTKFSQLGTSRQRKFKNISMRMIVLNDQTTPEIRNEMFDRINTSGVTLMAMEARRGIYKGPFTEFVMRLAKKEQFGKLCPVAGYSQNRREEEEMVLRFCAFSETYPKFELSNRVSLRNNGVADFLDNYIELKNDANDIEDMNQKERDFLKVISFVESIFPGQGFAKAKGVVGVSKPYFEAIALGALFALRENIDLNPQDISWSVLDKKHPNHFFAILSSRYRTHTPQKLKERIDYAKKKFLEK
;
A
#
# COMPACT_ATOMS: atom_id res chain seq x y z
N MET A 1 1.70 49.47 0.87
CA MET A 1 1.39 48.06 1.21
C MET A 1 -0.09 47.89 0.96
N ASP A 2 -0.44 46.89 0.20
CA ASP A 2 -0.83 47.18 -1.15
C ASP A 2 -2.17 46.49 -1.41
N LYS A 3 -3.11 47.16 -2.10
CA LYS A 3 -4.42 46.58 -2.54
C LYS A 3 -4.27 45.18 -3.20
N LEU A 4 -3.10 44.86 -3.70
CA LEU A 4 -2.77 43.52 -4.24
C LEU A 4 -2.55 42.46 -3.15
N GLU A 5 -2.01 42.86 -1.99
CA GLU A 5 -1.80 42.00 -0.82
C GLU A 5 -3.14 41.71 -0.13
N ASP A 6 -3.97 42.73 0.03
CA ASP A 6 -5.33 42.57 0.56
C ASP A 6 -6.23 41.72 -0.33
N ALA A 7 -6.12 41.85 -1.66
CA ALA A 7 -6.87 41.02 -2.60
C ALA A 7 -6.41 39.56 -2.58
N ARG A 8 -5.13 39.30 -2.32
CA ARG A 8 -4.59 37.95 -2.15
C ARG A 8 -5.04 37.33 -0.84
N LEU A 9 -5.01 38.08 0.24
CA LEU A 9 -5.49 37.63 1.55
C LEU A 9 -6.97 37.25 1.51
N ASN A 10 -7.81 38.08 0.88
CA ASN A 10 -9.23 37.76 0.72
C ASN A 10 -9.48 36.49 -0.07
N LYS A 11 -8.72 36.24 -1.15
CA LYS A 11 -8.80 34.98 -1.90
C LYS A 11 -8.36 33.77 -1.08
N ILE A 12 -7.36 33.92 -0.22
CA ILE A 12 -6.90 32.86 0.68
C ILE A 12 -8.01 32.52 1.67
N GLU A 13 -8.61 33.53 2.31
CA GLU A 13 -9.71 33.30 3.26
C GLU A 13 -10.93 32.67 2.60
N GLU A 14 -11.31 33.15 1.42
CA GLU A 14 -12.41 32.57 0.65
C GLU A 14 -12.15 31.10 0.28
N GLN A 15 -10.91 30.78 -0.12
CA GLN A 15 -10.53 29.39 -0.41
C GLN A 15 -10.58 28.52 0.85
N ILE A 16 -10.03 29.02 1.98
CA ILE A 16 -10.06 28.29 3.26
C ILE A 16 -11.51 28.02 3.70
N GLU A 17 -12.37 29.04 3.67
CA GLU A 17 -13.77 28.88 4.05
C GLU A 17 -14.53 27.89 3.16
N ASN A 18 -14.30 27.91 1.84
CA ASN A 18 -14.93 26.99 0.91
C ASN A 18 -14.50 25.56 1.16
N GLU A 19 -13.20 25.33 1.35
CA GLU A 19 -12.67 23.99 1.65
C GLU A 19 -13.15 23.48 3.02
N GLN A 20 -13.19 24.33 4.05
CA GLN A 20 -13.69 23.97 5.37
C GLN A 20 -15.17 23.55 5.35
N ARG A 21 -16.00 24.21 4.54
CA ARG A 21 -17.44 23.87 4.42
C ARG A 21 -17.69 22.52 3.78
N SER A 22 -16.73 22.00 3.05
CA SER A 22 -16.83 20.72 2.37
C SER A 22 -16.57 19.52 3.30
N VAL A 23 -15.95 19.74 4.46
CA VAL A 23 -15.65 18.69 5.44
C VAL A 23 -16.74 18.65 6.51
N ARG A 24 -17.58 17.61 6.48
CA ARG A 24 -18.62 17.41 7.50
C ARG A 24 -18.37 16.12 8.25
N TYR A 25 -18.27 16.21 9.56
CA TYR A 25 -18.08 15.05 10.43
C TYR A 25 -18.79 15.23 11.76
N ASP A 26 -19.12 14.11 12.39
CA ASP A 26 -19.63 14.02 13.76
C ASP A 26 -18.61 13.30 14.64
N ILE A 27 -18.54 13.70 15.91
CA ILE A 27 -17.78 12.98 16.93
C ILE A 27 -18.77 12.22 17.80
N ARG A 28 -18.62 10.90 17.84
CA ARG A 28 -19.45 9.99 18.63
C ARG A 28 -18.58 9.19 19.60
N GLU A 29 -19.12 8.88 20.77
CA GLU A 29 -18.48 8.00 21.74
C GLU A 29 -19.29 6.71 21.86
N PHE A 30 -18.63 5.57 21.71
CA PHE A 30 -19.25 4.27 21.83
C PHE A 30 -18.42 3.35 22.72
N THR A 31 -19.08 2.40 23.37
CA THR A 31 -18.41 1.36 24.17
C THR A 31 -17.71 0.34 23.27
N ILE A 32 -16.71 -0.35 23.84
CA ILE A 32 -16.06 -1.50 23.14
C ILE A 32 -17.12 -2.52 22.71
N GLU A 33 -18.12 -2.78 23.56
CA GLU A 33 -19.21 -3.71 23.21
C GLU A 33 -19.95 -3.31 21.94
N TYR A 34 -20.22 -2.01 21.77
CA TYR A 34 -20.85 -1.50 20.54
C TYR A 34 -19.98 -1.77 19.31
N TYR A 35 -18.69 -1.44 19.38
CA TYR A 35 -17.76 -1.66 18.26
C TYR A 35 -17.70 -3.13 17.86
N VAL A 36 -17.55 -4.04 18.85
CA VAL A 36 -17.48 -5.47 18.59
C VAL A 36 -18.80 -5.99 18.01
N ASP A 37 -19.93 -5.56 18.57
CA ASP A 37 -21.25 -5.96 18.09
C ASP A 37 -21.50 -5.58 16.64
N LYS A 38 -21.23 -4.31 16.30
CA LYS A 38 -21.43 -3.78 14.94
C LYS A 38 -20.44 -4.33 13.92
N TYR A 39 -19.24 -4.70 14.35
CA TYR A 39 -18.26 -5.34 13.50
C TYR A 39 -18.52 -6.82 13.29
N SER A 40 -18.83 -7.58 14.36
CA SER A 40 -18.95 -9.03 14.30
C SER A 40 -20.25 -9.52 13.67
N LYS A 41 -21.39 -8.83 13.94
CA LYS A 41 -22.68 -9.24 13.44
C LYS A 41 -22.77 -9.14 11.92
N GLY A 42 -22.91 -10.28 11.26
CA GLY A 42 -23.07 -10.35 9.82
C GLY A 42 -21.78 -10.30 9.01
N VAL A 43 -20.61 -10.31 9.66
CA VAL A 43 -19.30 -10.27 8.99
C VAL A 43 -19.11 -11.41 7.98
N GLU A 44 -19.60 -12.61 8.29
CA GLU A 44 -19.52 -13.77 7.38
C GLU A 44 -20.33 -13.60 6.09
N LYS A 45 -21.33 -12.72 6.11
CA LYS A 45 -22.20 -12.41 4.97
C LYS A 45 -21.93 -11.03 4.38
N GLU A 46 -20.88 -10.37 4.84
CA GLU A 46 -20.52 -8.99 4.47
C GLU A 46 -21.66 -7.98 4.70
N LYS A 47 -22.47 -8.21 5.75
CA LYS A 47 -23.63 -7.38 6.12
C LYS A 47 -23.48 -6.68 7.47
N ASN A 48 -22.25 -6.67 8.02
CA ASN A 48 -21.97 -5.97 9.27
C ASN A 48 -22.06 -4.45 9.08
N GLU A 49 -22.62 -3.77 10.07
CA GLU A 49 -22.81 -2.30 10.04
C GLU A 49 -21.50 -1.53 10.04
N LEU A 50 -20.51 -2.02 10.79
CA LEU A 50 -19.17 -1.47 10.82
C LEU A 50 -18.25 -2.44 10.08
N TYR A 51 -17.72 -2.04 8.92
CA TYR A 51 -16.97 -2.95 8.08
C TYR A 51 -15.60 -2.41 7.69
N VAL A 52 -14.67 -3.34 7.47
CA VAL A 52 -13.35 -3.05 6.89
C VAL A 52 -13.46 -3.20 5.39
N PRO A 53 -13.18 -2.13 4.62
CA PRO A 53 -13.21 -2.20 3.17
C PRO A 53 -12.17 -3.18 2.63
N GLU A 54 -12.39 -3.70 1.44
CA GLU A 54 -11.57 -4.77 0.86
C GLU A 54 -10.08 -4.39 0.76
N TYR A 55 -9.80 -3.14 0.47
CA TYR A 55 -8.44 -2.62 0.37
C TYR A 55 -7.69 -2.54 1.72
N GLN A 56 -8.40 -2.62 2.87
CA GLN A 56 -7.82 -2.64 4.22
C GLN A 56 -7.95 -4.01 4.91
N ARG A 57 -8.40 -5.07 4.22
CA ARG A 57 -8.74 -6.37 4.85
C ARG A 57 -7.56 -7.09 5.47
N GLU A 58 -6.32 -6.72 5.19
CA GLU A 58 -5.18 -7.38 5.81
C GLU A 58 -4.98 -6.95 7.26
N PHE A 59 -4.76 -7.95 8.11
CA PHE A 59 -4.47 -7.76 9.51
C PHE A 59 -2.96 -7.87 9.73
N VAL A 60 -2.32 -6.76 10.06
CA VAL A 60 -0.85 -6.63 10.14
C VAL A 60 -0.31 -6.59 11.57
N TRP A 61 -1.17 -6.41 12.59
CA TRP A 61 -0.69 -6.39 13.97
C TRP A 61 -0.35 -7.79 14.46
N THR A 62 0.86 -7.94 14.97
CA THR A 62 1.31 -9.16 15.68
C THR A 62 0.62 -9.26 17.04
N ASP A 63 0.54 -10.47 17.60
CA ASP A 63 -0.08 -10.70 18.92
C ASP A 63 0.51 -9.81 20.03
N PRO A 64 1.84 -9.59 20.13
CA PRO A 64 2.37 -8.66 21.12
C PRO A 64 1.88 -7.20 20.92
N ARG A 65 1.68 -6.75 19.67
CA ARG A 65 1.17 -5.41 19.40
C ARG A 65 -0.31 -5.30 19.75
N GLN A 66 -1.10 -6.31 19.40
CA GLN A 66 -2.51 -6.43 19.80
C GLN A 66 -2.63 -6.40 21.33
N SER A 67 -1.84 -7.23 22.02
CA SER A 67 -1.83 -7.34 23.48
C SER A 67 -1.49 -6.00 24.14
N ARG A 68 -0.52 -5.26 23.63
CA ARG A 68 -0.18 -3.91 24.15
C ARG A 68 -1.32 -2.90 23.97
N PHE A 69 -2.08 -2.99 22.90
CA PHE A 69 -3.26 -2.15 22.72
C PHE A 69 -4.34 -2.51 23.77
N ILE A 70 -4.60 -3.77 24.00
CA ILE A 70 -5.52 -4.24 25.05
C ILE A 70 -5.04 -3.81 26.44
N GLU A 71 -3.73 -3.92 26.72
CA GLU A 71 -3.12 -3.43 27.98
C GLU A 71 -3.37 -1.93 28.18
N SER A 72 -3.22 -1.12 27.10
CA SER A 72 -3.47 0.32 27.16
C SER A 72 -4.91 0.65 27.56
N LEU A 73 -5.88 -0.11 27.06
CA LEU A 73 -7.29 0.04 27.41
C LEU A 73 -7.55 -0.33 28.89
N PHE A 74 -6.96 -1.42 29.39
CA PHE A 74 -7.08 -1.78 30.80
C PHE A 74 -6.44 -0.75 31.74
N LEU A 75 -5.37 -0.09 31.29
CA LEU A 75 -4.68 0.97 32.05
C LEU A 75 -5.41 2.33 31.95
N GLY A 76 -6.46 2.44 31.13
CA GLY A 76 -7.17 3.71 30.91
C GLY A 76 -6.34 4.74 30.14
N LEU A 77 -5.33 4.30 29.39
CA LEU A 77 -4.53 5.20 28.58
C LEU A 77 -5.34 5.69 27.37
N PRO A 78 -5.15 6.96 26.97
CA PRO A 78 -5.82 7.47 25.78
C PRO A 78 -5.39 6.68 24.54
N VAL A 79 -6.38 6.23 23.76
CA VAL A 79 -6.16 5.53 22.49
C VAL A 79 -6.56 6.44 21.33
N PRO A 80 -5.92 6.29 20.15
CA PRO A 80 -6.30 7.07 18.98
C PRO A 80 -7.76 6.85 18.58
N LEU A 81 -8.38 7.88 18.01
CA LEU A 81 -9.75 7.88 17.50
C LEU A 81 -9.92 6.84 16.38
N VAL A 82 -11.13 6.31 16.24
CA VAL A 82 -11.53 5.53 15.07
C VAL A 82 -12.16 6.48 14.05
N PHE A 83 -11.77 6.39 12.80
CA PHE A 83 -12.36 7.15 11.72
C PHE A 83 -13.18 6.25 10.82
N VAL A 84 -14.42 6.64 10.55
CA VAL A 84 -15.33 5.93 9.66
C VAL A 84 -15.97 6.89 8.67
N ALA A 85 -16.39 6.37 7.52
CA ALA A 85 -17.19 7.09 6.54
C ALA A 85 -18.53 6.39 6.37
N GLU A 86 -19.60 7.16 6.36
CA GLU A 86 -20.93 6.64 6.07
C GLU A 86 -21.05 6.34 4.56
N ASN A 87 -21.46 5.12 4.24
CA ASN A 87 -21.67 4.70 2.87
C ASN A 87 -23.02 5.25 2.38
N GLN A 88 -23.01 5.94 1.22
CA GLN A 88 -24.21 6.58 0.66
C GLN A 88 -25.29 5.59 0.24
N ASP A 89 -24.92 4.37 -0.17
CA ASP A 89 -25.85 3.41 -0.74
C ASP A 89 -26.66 2.66 0.33
N ASP A 90 -26.01 2.34 1.47
CA ASP A 90 -26.61 1.44 2.46
C ASP A 90 -26.51 1.94 3.92
N GLY A 91 -25.93 3.09 4.14
CA GLY A 91 -25.76 3.73 5.47
C GLY A 91 -24.81 3.00 6.42
N ARG A 92 -24.07 2.00 5.95
CA ARG A 92 -23.07 1.30 6.76
C ARG A 92 -21.83 2.17 6.97
N LEU A 93 -21.08 1.88 8.03
CA LEU A 93 -19.87 2.60 8.41
C LEU A 93 -18.63 1.89 7.88
N GLU A 94 -17.99 2.48 6.89
CA GLU A 94 -16.72 2.04 6.36
C GLU A 94 -15.58 2.53 7.26
N ILE A 95 -14.73 1.64 7.76
CA ILE A 95 -13.59 2.01 8.60
C ILE A 95 -12.50 2.64 7.72
N VAL A 96 -12.24 3.93 7.94
CA VAL A 96 -11.18 4.70 7.28
C VAL A 96 -9.84 4.53 8.00
N ASP A 97 -9.82 4.68 9.33
CA ASP A 97 -8.68 4.35 10.20
C ASP A 97 -9.15 3.68 11.48
N GLY A 98 -8.33 2.78 12.01
CA GLY A 98 -8.63 2.03 13.22
C GLY A 98 -9.03 0.58 12.97
N SER A 99 -8.96 0.08 11.73
CA SER A 99 -9.29 -1.30 11.37
C SER A 99 -8.55 -2.33 12.22
N GLN A 100 -7.25 -2.13 12.48
CA GLN A 100 -6.45 -3.01 13.33
C GLN A 100 -6.94 -2.99 14.79
N ARG A 101 -7.35 -1.83 15.30
CA ARG A 101 -7.89 -1.67 16.66
C ARG A 101 -9.22 -2.41 16.82
N ILE A 102 -10.16 -2.20 15.89
CA ILE A 102 -11.48 -2.85 15.92
C ILE A 102 -11.35 -4.37 15.81
N ARG A 103 -10.51 -4.86 14.91
CA ARG A 103 -10.26 -6.30 14.75
C ARG A 103 -9.58 -6.91 15.96
N THR A 104 -8.70 -6.16 16.65
CA THR A 104 -8.10 -6.60 17.91
C THR A 104 -9.13 -6.69 19.02
N LEU A 105 -10.05 -5.73 19.11
CA LEU A 105 -11.16 -5.79 20.08
C LEU A 105 -12.05 -7.00 19.82
N ASP A 106 -12.43 -7.24 18.55
CA ASP A 106 -13.19 -8.42 18.16
C ASP A 106 -12.47 -9.72 18.52
N ALA A 107 -11.19 -9.81 18.16
CA ALA A 107 -10.37 -11.00 18.44
C ALA A 107 -10.25 -11.26 19.95
N TYR A 108 -10.05 -10.23 20.76
CA TYR A 108 -9.92 -10.39 22.19
C TYR A 108 -11.24 -10.74 22.88
N VAL A 109 -12.31 -10.00 22.62
CA VAL A 109 -13.62 -10.22 23.25
C VAL A 109 -14.22 -11.58 22.88
N ASN A 110 -13.90 -12.12 21.68
CA ASN A 110 -14.33 -13.42 21.21
C ASN A 110 -13.30 -14.55 21.41
N ASP A 111 -12.36 -14.39 22.35
CA ASP A 111 -11.36 -15.40 22.74
C ASP A 111 -10.43 -15.92 21.63
N LYS A 112 -10.29 -15.15 20.56
CA LYS A 112 -9.38 -15.45 19.43
C LYS A 112 -7.96 -14.94 19.69
N LEU A 113 -7.78 -14.00 20.62
CA LEU A 113 -6.49 -13.45 21.03
C LEU A 113 -6.17 -13.86 22.46
N GLU A 114 -4.99 -14.45 22.65
CA GLU A 114 -4.35 -14.68 23.94
C GLU A 114 -3.31 -13.60 24.17
N LEU A 115 -3.37 -12.91 25.32
CA LEU A 115 -2.48 -11.79 25.59
C LEU A 115 -1.05 -12.26 25.82
N THR A 116 -0.08 -11.57 25.24
CA THR A 116 1.33 -11.92 25.33
C THR A 116 2.23 -10.69 25.33
N GLY A 117 3.39 -10.78 25.98
CA GLY A 117 4.40 -9.73 25.95
C GLY A 117 4.02 -8.45 26.70
N LEU A 118 3.06 -8.52 27.62
CA LEU A 118 2.65 -7.40 28.47
C LEU A 118 3.73 -7.08 29.50
N LYS A 119 3.98 -5.78 29.70
CA LYS A 119 5.04 -5.30 30.59
C LYS A 119 4.54 -4.69 31.90
N LYS A 120 3.31 -4.20 31.92
CA LYS A 120 2.69 -3.59 33.11
C LYS A 120 1.71 -4.54 33.79
N LEU A 121 0.84 -5.17 33.01
CA LEU A 121 -0.15 -6.12 33.50
C LEU A 121 0.32 -7.56 33.26
N ILE A 122 1.48 -7.91 33.81
CA ILE A 122 2.16 -9.18 33.54
C ILE A 122 1.30 -10.42 33.84
N GLU A 123 0.41 -10.33 34.84
CA GLU A 123 -0.52 -11.41 35.22
C GLU A 123 -1.59 -11.69 34.15
N LEU A 124 -1.77 -10.78 33.18
CA LEU A 124 -2.67 -11.00 32.05
C LEU A 124 -1.99 -11.74 30.89
N ASN A 125 -0.66 -11.96 30.95
CA ASN A 125 -0.01 -12.78 29.92
C ASN A 125 -0.56 -14.20 29.93
N ASN A 126 -0.70 -14.77 28.74
CA ASN A 126 -1.26 -16.10 28.48
C ASN A 126 -2.73 -16.25 28.95
N THR A 127 -3.48 -15.14 28.99
CA THR A 127 -4.90 -15.16 29.31
C THR A 127 -5.76 -14.71 28.12
N LYS A 128 -6.99 -15.25 28.07
CA LYS A 128 -8.06 -14.87 27.16
C LYS A 128 -9.13 -14.07 27.89
N PHE A 129 -9.99 -13.41 27.14
CA PHE A 129 -11.04 -12.55 27.70
C PHE A 129 -12.01 -13.32 28.62
N SER A 130 -12.41 -14.53 28.25
CA SER A 130 -13.32 -15.37 29.04
C SER A 130 -12.75 -15.78 30.41
N GLN A 131 -11.43 -15.77 30.55
CA GLN A 131 -10.75 -16.12 31.81
C GLN A 131 -10.74 -14.95 32.80
N LEU A 132 -11.14 -13.77 32.41
CA LEU A 132 -11.32 -12.64 33.33
C LEU A 132 -12.58 -12.84 34.18
N GLY A 133 -12.56 -12.37 35.41
CA GLY A 133 -13.76 -12.31 36.24
C GLY A 133 -14.89 -11.48 35.58
N THR A 134 -16.13 -11.90 35.73
CA THR A 134 -17.32 -11.30 35.06
C THR A 134 -17.41 -9.77 35.25
N SER A 135 -17.05 -9.26 36.45
CA SER A 135 -17.01 -7.82 36.71
C SER A 135 -15.98 -7.11 35.83
N ARG A 136 -14.81 -7.72 35.62
CA ARG A 136 -13.75 -7.15 34.78
C ARG A 136 -14.13 -7.18 33.31
N GLN A 137 -14.76 -8.26 32.85
CA GLN A 137 -15.29 -8.35 31.48
C GLN A 137 -16.30 -7.23 31.19
N ARG A 138 -17.26 -7.00 32.09
CA ARG A 138 -18.24 -5.92 31.96
C ARG A 138 -17.56 -4.54 31.95
N LYS A 139 -16.61 -4.29 32.84
CA LYS A 139 -15.87 -3.00 32.88
C LYS A 139 -15.10 -2.78 31.58
N PHE A 140 -14.47 -3.81 31.01
CA PHE A 140 -13.74 -3.71 29.75
C PHE A 140 -14.68 -3.39 28.59
N LYS A 141 -15.79 -4.10 28.46
CA LYS A 141 -16.79 -3.87 27.43
C LYS A 141 -17.39 -2.46 27.47
N ASN A 142 -17.47 -1.86 28.65
CA ASN A 142 -18.01 -0.51 28.87
C ASN A 142 -16.97 0.61 28.68
N ILE A 143 -15.71 0.31 28.37
CA ILE A 143 -14.74 1.36 28.04
C ILE A 143 -15.21 2.07 26.78
N SER A 144 -15.28 3.41 26.85
CA SER A 144 -15.66 4.25 25.70
C SER A 144 -14.45 4.59 24.83
N MET A 145 -14.68 4.56 23.54
CA MET A 145 -13.75 5.04 22.54
C MET A 145 -14.46 6.04 21.61
N ARG A 146 -13.71 7.04 21.14
CA ARG A 146 -14.23 8.06 20.23
C ARG A 146 -14.15 7.60 18.78
N MET A 147 -15.20 7.94 18.04
CA MET A 147 -15.33 7.73 16.61
C MET A 147 -15.59 9.06 15.92
N ILE A 148 -14.88 9.34 14.85
CA ILE A 148 -15.23 10.42 13.93
C ILE A 148 -15.96 9.77 12.75
N VAL A 149 -17.18 10.23 12.51
CA VAL A 149 -18.02 9.76 11.40
C VAL A 149 -18.02 10.83 10.32
N LEU A 150 -17.42 10.54 9.18
CA LEU A 150 -17.51 11.38 7.99
C LEU A 150 -18.91 11.18 7.39
N ASN A 151 -19.60 12.28 7.20
CA ASN A 151 -20.96 12.27 6.67
C ASN A 151 -20.97 11.83 5.20
N ASP A 152 -22.07 11.25 4.76
CA ASP A 152 -22.33 10.82 3.37
C ASP A 152 -22.21 11.94 2.34
N GLN A 153 -22.42 13.22 2.75
CA GLN A 153 -22.23 14.40 1.91
C GLN A 153 -20.78 14.78 1.66
N THR A 154 -19.82 14.16 2.36
CA THR A 154 -18.39 14.35 2.10
C THR A 154 -18.02 13.70 0.77
N THR A 155 -17.50 14.51 -0.18
CA THR A 155 -17.15 13.98 -1.51
C THR A 155 -16.09 12.90 -1.44
N PRO A 156 -16.03 11.97 -2.41
CA PRO A 156 -15.00 10.93 -2.45
C PRO A 156 -13.57 11.50 -2.41
N GLU A 157 -13.32 12.64 -3.05
CA GLU A 157 -12.02 13.32 -3.09
C GLU A 157 -11.60 13.77 -1.69
N ILE A 158 -12.50 14.43 -0.96
CA ILE A 158 -12.24 14.90 0.42
C ILE A 158 -12.06 13.72 1.36
N ARG A 159 -12.87 12.67 1.21
CA ARG A 159 -12.73 11.42 1.96
C ARG A 159 -11.35 10.80 1.76
N ASN A 160 -10.88 10.75 0.52
CA ASN A 160 -9.58 10.21 0.15
C ASN A 160 -8.44 11.08 0.70
N GLU A 161 -8.55 12.40 0.61
CA GLU A 161 -7.56 13.34 1.17
C GLU A 161 -7.47 13.22 2.70
N MET A 162 -8.60 13.13 3.39
CA MET A 162 -8.63 12.88 4.84
C MET A 162 -8.00 11.52 5.19
N PHE A 163 -8.30 10.48 4.40
CA PHE A 163 -7.70 9.17 4.55
C PHE A 163 -6.17 9.24 4.51
N ASP A 164 -5.61 9.92 3.51
CA ASP A 164 -4.16 10.11 3.39
C ASP A 164 -3.57 10.88 4.57
N ARG A 165 -4.19 11.98 4.98
CA ARG A 165 -3.72 12.81 6.09
C ARG A 165 -3.79 12.11 7.44
N ILE A 166 -4.84 11.34 7.71
CA ILE A 166 -5.01 10.59 8.96
C ILE A 166 -4.01 9.43 9.04
N ASN A 167 -3.83 8.70 7.95
CA ASN A 167 -2.92 7.56 7.92
C ASN A 167 -1.44 7.94 7.95
N THR A 168 -1.07 9.17 7.58
CA THR A 168 0.32 9.66 7.70
C THR A 168 0.78 9.86 9.14
N SER A 169 -0.12 9.89 10.12
CA SER A 169 0.22 10.06 11.56
C SER A 169 0.39 8.75 12.34
N GLY A 170 0.13 7.59 11.71
CA GLY A 170 0.25 6.25 12.33
C GLY A 170 1.30 5.36 11.68
N VAL A 171 1.07 4.05 11.65
CA VAL A 171 1.85 3.16 10.75
C VAL A 171 1.52 3.56 9.34
N THR A 172 2.46 4.19 8.67
CA THR A 172 2.31 4.67 7.30
C THR A 172 1.76 3.52 6.45
N LEU A 173 0.53 3.68 5.91
CA LEU A 173 0.08 2.82 4.83
C LEU A 173 1.14 2.88 3.74
N MET A 174 1.54 1.73 3.23
CA MET A 174 2.41 1.75 2.06
C MET A 174 1.64 2.36 0.90
N ALA A 175 2.35 3.06 0.04
CA ALA A 175 1.76 3.82 -1.06
C ALA A 175 0.74 3.00 -1.88
N MET A 176 0.94 1.70 -2.03
CA MET A 176 0.01 0.85 -2.78
C MET A 176 -1.28 0.52 -2.03
N GLU A 177 -1.24 0.41 -0.68
CA GLU A 177 -2.45 0.24 0.13
C GLU A 177 -3.37 1.46 0.02
N ALA A 178 -2.78 2.67 0.10
CA ALA A 178 -3.50 3.92 -0.10
C ALA A 178 -4.10 3.99 -1.52
N ARG A 179 -3.31 3.68 -2.56
CA ARG A 179 -3.75 3.69 -3.97
C ARG A 179 -4.97 2.81 -4.22
N ARG A 180 -5.01 1.60 -3.65
CA ARG A 180 -6.16 0.70 -3.80
C ARG A 180 -7.46 1.29 -3.24
N GLY A 181 -7.35 2.08 -2.17
CA GLY A 181 -8.49 2.78 -1.58
C GLY A 181 -8.98 3.94 -2.42
N ILE A 182 -8.04 4.72 -2.93
CA ILE A 182 -8.30 5.97 -3.63
C ILE A 182 -8.67 5.72 -5.10
N TYR A 183 -7.88 4.93 -5.81
CA TYR A 183 -8.01 4.72 -7.26
C TYR A 183 -8.65 3.35 -7.56
N LYS A 184 -9.93 3.18 -7.21
CA LYS A 184 -10.70 1.97 -7.56
C LYS A 184 -10.99 1.97 -9.05
N GLY A 185 -10.78 0.82 -9.72
CA GLY A 185 -11.10 0.69 -11.13
C GLY A 185 -10.49 -0.53 -11.79
N PRO A 186 -10.83 -0.79 -13.06
CA PRO A 186 -10.43 -2.00 -13.79
C PRO A 186 -8.91 -2.20 -13.88
N PHE A 187 -8.15 -1.10 -14.03
CA PHE A 187 -6.69 -1.17 -14.08
C PHE A 187 -6.08 -1.49 -12.71
N THR A 188 -6.66 -0.99 -11.61
CA THR A 188 -6.23 -1.34 -10.25
C THR A 188 -6.45 -2.83 -10.00
N GLU A 189 -7.60 -3.38 -10.37
CA GLU A 189 -7.89 -4.82 -10.27
C GLU A 189 -6.95 -5.66 -11.14
N PHE A 190 -6.63 -5.17 -12.32
CA PHE A 190 -5.65 -5.78 -13.22
C PHE A 190 -4.26 -5.89 -12.56
N VAL A 191 -3.74 -4.80 -11.96
CA VAL A 191 -2.47 -4.79 -11.24
C VAL A 191 -2.48 -5.79 -10.09
N MET A 192 -3.55 -5.81 -9.28
CA MET A 192 -3.74 -6.76 -8.19
C MET A 192 -3.74 -8.22 -8.65
N ARG A 193 -4.40 -8.49 -9.78
CA ARG A 193 -4.46 -9.83 -10.38
C ARG A 193 -3.09 -10.30 -10.85
N LEU A 194 -2.32 -9.44 -11.52
CA LEU A 194 -0.95 -9.77 -11.96
C LEU A 194 -0.01 -10.04 -10.78
N ALA A 195 -0.09 -9.23 -9.73
CA ALA A 195 0.74 -9.38 -8.53
C ALA A 195 0.49 -10.73 -7.81
N LYS A 196 -0.72 -11.28 -7.91
CA LYS A 196 -1.08 -12.57 -7.30
C LYS A 196 -0.63 -13.80 -8.12
N LYS A 197 0.00 -13.62 -9.28
CA LYS A 197 0.47 -14.77 -10.08
C LYS A 197 1.57 -15.50 -9.31
N GLU A 198 1.40 -16.80 -9.12
CA GLU A 198 2.32 -17.65 -8.35
C GLU A 198 3.76 -17.59 -8.88
N GLN A 199 3.92 -17.58 -10.20
CA GLN A 199 5.24 -17.46 -10.84
C GLN A 199 5.93 -16.15 -10.46
N PHE A 200 5.19 -15.03 -10.41
CA PHE A 200 5.74 -13.75 -9.98
C PHE A 200 6.15 -13.77 -8.51
N GLY A 201 5.33 -14.30 -7.63
CA GLY A 201 5.64 -14.43 -6.21
C GLY A 201 6.92 -15.25 -5.94
N LYS A 202 7.16 -16.30 -6.73
CA LYS A 202 8.41 -17.10 -6.65
C LYS A 202 9.64 -16.31 -7.07
N LEU A 203 9.52 -15.45 -8.07
CA LEU A 203 10.63 -14.65 -8.61
C LEU A 203 10.83 -13.33 -7.84
N CYS A 204 9.83 -12.91 -7.10
CA CYS A 204 9.83 -11.68 -6.31
C CYS A 204 9.59 -11.99 -4.83
N PRO A 205 10.52 -12.71 -4.15
CA PRO A 205 10.35 -13.08 -2.76
C PRO A 205 10.41 -11.82 -1.88
N VAL A 206 9.26 -11.31 -1.48
CA VAL A 206 9.17 -10.20 -0.53
C VAL A 206 9.13 -10.73 0.89
N ALA A 207 9.69 -9.99 1.85
CA ALA A 207 9.61 -10.35 3.25
C ALA A 207 8.14 -10.39 3.72
N GLY A 208 7.79 -11.28 4.66
CA GLY A 208 6.41 -11.49 5.08
C GLY A 208 5.66 -10.21 5.47
N TYR A 209 6.35 -9.25 6.14
CA TYR A 209 5.76 -7.94 6.46
C TYR A 209 5.53 -7.05 5.22
N SER A 210 6.33 -7.24 4.16
CA SER A 210 6.21 -6.51 2.89
C SER A 210 5.11 -7.09 2.00
N GLN A 211 4.83 -8.39 2.10
CA GLN A 211 3.65 -9.00 1.46
C GLN A 211 2.37 -8.38 2.01
N ASN A 212 2.31 -8.21 3.33
CA ASN A 212 1.19 -7.54 3.98
C ASN A 212 1.06 -6.06 3.60
N ARG A 213 2.09 -5.47 2.98
CA ARG A 213 2.13 -4.06 2.54
C ARG A 213 1.98 -3.89 1.03
N ARG A 214 1.66 -4.95 0.31
CA ARG A 214 1.38 -4.92 -1.14
C ARG A 214 2.55 -4.43 -2.01
N GLU A 215 3.79 -4.75 -1.62
CA GLU A 215 4.96 -4.33 -2.40
C GLU A 215 5.00 -4.97 -3.79
N GLU A 216 4.49 -6.21 -3.95
CA GLU A 216 4.35 -6.86 -5.24
C GLU A 216 3.43 -6.09 -6.19
N GLU A 217 2.34 -5.55 -5.68
CA GLU A 217 1.40 -4.74 -6.48
C GLU A 217 2.04 -3.43 -6.93
N GLU A 218 2.83 -2.78 -6.05
CA GLU A 218 3.58 -1.58 -6.43
C GLU A 218 4.63 -1.89 -7.50
N MET A 219 5.30 -3.04 -7.44
CA MET A 219 6.25 -3.45 -8.47
C MET A 219 5.58 -3.66 -9.83
N VAL A 220 4.42 -4.31 -9.86
CA VAL A 220 3.65 -4.45 -11.11
C VAL A 220 3.21 -3.10 -11.64
N LEU A 221 2.71 -2.19 -10.78
CA LEU A 221 2.34 -0.84 -11.18
C LEU A 221 3.53 -0.07 -11.77
N ARG A 222 4.71 -0.15 -11.14
CA ARG A 222 5.95 0.45 -11.65
C ARG A 222 6.36 -0.14 -13.00
N PHE A 223 6.24 -1.45 -13.17
CA PHE A 223 6.50 -2.09 -14.44
C PHE A 223 5.60 -1.51 -15.55
N CYS A 224 4.30 -1.45 -15.32
CA CYS A 224 3.35 -0.89 -16.29
C CYS A 224 3.65 0.58 -16.60
N ALA A 225 3.81 1.42 -15.59
CA ALA A 225 4.01 2.85 -15.75
C ALA A 225 5.33 3.19 -16.47
N PHE A 226 6.41 2.57 -16.03
CA PHE A 226 7.73 2.88 -16.58
C PHE A 226 8.00 2.21 -17.93
N SER A 227 7.38 1.05 -18.23
CA SER A 227 7.48 0.43 -19.57
C SER A 227 6.82 1.24 -20.66
N GLU A 228 5.75 1.96 -20.32
CA GLU A 228 5.00 2.81 -21.26
C GLU A 228 5.66 4.18 -21.43
N THR A 229 6.18 4.76 -20.36
CA THR A 229 6.68 6.14 -20.35
C THR A 229 8.19 6.27 -20.58
N TYR A 230 8.93 5.14 -20.62
CA TYR A 230 10.35 5.14 -20.96
C TYR A 230 10.59 5.70 -22.36
N PRO A 231 11.65 6.51 -22.59
CA PRO A 231 12.70 6.92 -21.65
C PRO A 231 12.44 8.26 -20.95
N LYS A 232 11.35 8.95 -21.25
CA LYS A 232 11.07 10.30 -20.74
C LYS A 232 10.45 10.31 -19.37
N PHE A 233 9.64 9.26 -19.03
CA PHE A 233 8.87 9.15 -17.79
C PHE A 233 7.93 10.35 -17.59
N GLU A 234 7.16 10.65 -18.62
CA GLU A 234 6.20 11.75 -18.70
C GLU A 234 4.82 11.20 -19.09
N LEU A 235 3.77 11.64 -18.40
CA LEU A 235 2.37 11.34 -18.72
C LEU A 235 1.72 12.50 -19.47
N SER A 236 2.16 13.73 -19.15
CA SER A 236 1.72 14.96 -19.81
C SER A 236 2.76 16.07 -19.61
N ASN A 237 2.54 17.23 -20.22
CA ASN A 237 3.40 18.41 -20.01
C ASN A 237 3.46 18.88 -18.55
N ARG A 238 2.51 18.47 -17.68
CA ARG A 238 2.44 18.83 -16.25
C ARG A 238 2.82 17.70 -15.32
N VAL A 239 2.68 16.44 -15.75
CA VAL A 239 2.90 15.26 -14.93
C VAL A 239 4.08 14.47 -15.47
N SER A 240 5.17 14.49 -14.73
CA SER A 240 6.39 13.76 -15.05
C SER A 240 7.06 13.27 -13.76
N LEU A 241 7.86 12.21 -13.88
CA LEU A 241 8.64 11.71 -12.76
C LEU A 241 9.60 12.78 -12.18
N ARG A 242 10.07 13.71 -13.05
CA ARG A 242 10.96 14.81 -12.66
C ARG A 242 10.26 15.83 -11.75
N ASN A 243 9.03 16.20 -12.10
CA ASN A 243 8.30 17.28 -11.44
C ASN A 243 7.58 16.82 -10.18
N ASN A 244 7.03 15.60 -10.21
CA ASN A 244 6.09 15.11 -9.21
C ASN A 244 6.69 14.03 -8.28
N GLY A 245 7.82 13.42 -8.66
CA GLY A 245 8.36 12.26 -7.95
C GLY A 245 7.60 10.96 -8.27
N VAL A 246 8.06 9.84 -7.69
CA VAL A 246 7.53 8.51 -8.05
C VAL A 246 6.10 8.31 -7.54
N ALA A 247 5.79 8.79 -6.33
CA ALA A 247 4.48 8.56 -5.72
C ALA A 247 3.37 9.19 -6.58
N ASP A 248 3.41 10.50 -6.75
CA ASP A 248 2.42 11.25 -7.54
C ASP A 248 2.40 10.81 -9.01
N PHE A 249 3.55 10.43 -9.57
CA PHE A 249 3.61 9.93 -10.93
C PHE A 249 2.81 8.64 -11.09
N LEU A 250 2.94 7.69 -10.15
CA LEU A 250 2.20 6.44 -10.15
C LEU A 250 0.70 6.65 -9.85
N ASP A 251 0.38 7.64 -9.01
CA ASP A 251 -0.99 8.02 -8.69
C ASP A 251 -1.72 8.53 -9.93
N ASN A 252 -1.12 9.49 -10.62
CA ASN A 252 -1.67 10.00 -11.87
C ASN A 252 -1.74 8.92 -12.98
N TYR A 253 -0.78 7.99 -13.00
CA TYR A 253 -0.79 6.91 -13.98
C TYR A 253 -1.95 5.94 -13.77
N ILE A 254 -2.17 5.50 -12.52
CA ILE A 254 -3.24 4.54 -12.21
C ILE A 254 -4.63 5.16 -12.43
N GLU A 255 -4.80 6.44 -12.10
CA GLU A 255 -6.02 7.19 -12.34
C GLU A 255 -6.32 7.27 -13.85
N LEU A 256 -5.35 7.72 -14.64
CA LEU A 256 -5.47 7.83 -16.12
C LEU A 256 -5.81 6.47 -16.75
N LYS A 257 -5.22 5.37 -16.26
CA LYS A 257 -5.50 4.02 -16.79
C LYS A 257 -6.85 3.46 -16.36
N ASN A 258 -7.33 3.79 -15.17
CA ASN A 258 -8.67 3.44 -14.73
C ASN A 258 -9.72 4.17 -15.57
N ASP A 259 -9.53 5.45 -15.83
CA ASP A 259 -10.45 6.26 -16.64
C ASP A 259 -10.48 5.80 -18.10
N ALA A 260 -9.34 5.46 -18.68
CA ALA A 260 -9.25 4.96 -20.04
C ALA A 260 -9.93 3.60 -20.22
N ASN A 261 -9.90 2.74 -19.18
CA ASN A 261 -10.45 1.39 -19.17
C ASN A 261 -10.14 0.58 -20.46
N ASP A 262 -8.91 0.68 -20.94
CA ASP A 262 -8.45 0.07 -22.19
C ASP A 262 -8.04 -1.39 -21.96
N ILE A 263 -8.92 -2.31 -22.34
CA ILE A 263 -8.74 -3.76 -22.17
C ILE A 263 -7.58 -4.27 -23.04
N GLU A 264 -7.39 -3.74 -24.26
CA GLU A 264 -6.31 -4.19 -25.13
C GLU A 264 -4.94 -3.76 -24.60
N ASP A 265 -4.82 -2.54 -24.06
CA ASP A 265 -3.61 -2.08 -23.37
C ASP A 265 -3.30 -2.98 -22.17
N MET A 266 -4.29 -3.32 -21.34
CA MET A 266 -4.10 -4.23 -20.21
C MET A 266 -3.65 -5.62 -20.67
N ASN A 267 -4.25 -6.18 -21.73
CA ASN A 267 -3.86 -7.46 -22.29
C ASN A 267 -2.44 -7.45 -22.84
N GLN A 268 -2.03 -6.35 -23.50
CA GLN A 268 -0.65 -6.21 -23.98
C GLN A 268 0.35 -6.15 -22.82
N LYS A 269 0.03 -5.39 -21.76
CA LYS A 269 0.86 -5.33 -20.54
C LYS A 269 0.98 -6.67 -19.84
N GLU A 270 -0.09 -7.46 -19.80
CA GLU A 270 -0.06 -8.82 -19.25
C GLU A 270 0.85 -9.73 -20.07
N ARG A 271 0.73 -9.71 -21.41
CA ARG A 271 1.63 -10.50 -22.31
C ARG A 271 3.10 -10.14 -22.07
N ASP A 272 3.42 -8.85 -22.04
CA ASP A 272 4.76 -8.34 -21.82
C ASP A 272 5.30 -8.77 -20.44
N PHE A 273 4.49 -8.62 -19.40
CA PHE A 273 4.86 -8.99 -18.03
C PHE A 273 5.15 -10.50 -17.91
N LEU A 274 4.27 -11.36 -18.44
CA LEU A 274 4.45 -12.80 -18.41
C LEU A 274 5.69 -13.24 -19.20
N LYS A 275 5.95 -12.62 -20.35
CA LYS A 275 7.15 -12.87 -21.15
C LYS A 275 8.42 -12.54 -20.36
N VAL A 276 8.43 -11.40 -19.67
CA VAL A 276 9.55 -11.00 -18.82
C VAL A 276 9.75 -11.95 -17.64
N ILE A 277 8.69 -12.37 -16.97
CA ILE A 277 8.76 -13.32 -15.84
C ILE A 277 9.41 -14.62 -16.30
N SER A 278 8.94 -15.21 -17.40
CA SER A 278 9.48 -16.47 -17.91
C SER A 278 10.94 -16.32 -18.35
N PHE A 279 11.31 -15.20 -18.95
CA PHE A 279 12.68 -14.91 -19.35
C PHE A 279 13.63 -14.78 -18.15
N VAL A 280 13.21 -14.02 -17.12
CA VAL A 280 14.00 -13.82 -15.89
C VAL A 280 14.15 -15.11 -15.10
N GLU A 281 13.10 -15.95 -15.04
CA GLU A 281 13.19 -17.29 -14.42
C GLU A 281 14.24 -18.17 -15.09
N SER A 282 14.31 -18.12 -16.41
CA SER A 282 15.27 -18.90 -17.19
C SER A 282 16.73 -18.43 -17.00
N ILE A 283 16.96 -17.13 -16.83
CA ILE A 283 18.32 -16.57 -16.65
C ILE A 283 18.78 -16.66 -15.20
N PHE A 284 17.87 -16.39 -14.24
CA PHE A 284 18.17 -16.32 -12.81
C PHE A 284 17.37 -17.37 -12.02
N PRO A 285 17.57 -18.68 -12.27
CA PRO A 285 16.80 -19.73 -11.63
C PRO A 285 16.99 -19.75 -10.10
N GLY A 286 15.88 -19.63 -9.37
CA GLY A 286 15.87 -19.57 -7.90
C GLY A 286 16.39 -18.29 -7.28
N GLN A 287 16.72 -17.28 -8.09
CA GLN A 287 17.07 -15.91 -7.66
C GLN A 287 15.98 -14.91 -8.06
N GLY A 288 15.45 -15.01 -9.30
CA GLY A 288 14.47 -14.08 -9.83
C GLY A 288 14.98 -12.63 -9.81
N PHE A 289 14.17 -11.74 -9.25
CA PHE A 289 14.49 -10.30 -9.12
C PHE A 289 15.29 -9.95 -7.85
N ALA A 290 15.64 -10.94 -7.03
CA ALA A 290 16.40 -10.72 -5.81
C ALA A 290 17.87 -10.37 -6.09
N LYS A 291 18.52 -9.73 -5.12
CA LYS A 291 19.94 -9.36 -5.18
C LYS A 291 20.87 -10.57 -5.33
N ALA A 292 20.50 -11.70 -4.74
CA ALA A 292 21.23 -12.95 -4.78
C ALA A 292 20.29 -14.14 -4.52
N LYS A 293 20.72 -15.34 -4.89
CA LYS A 293 20.00 -16.57 -4.58
C LYS A 293 19.87 -16.76 -3.07
N GLY A 294 18.66 -17.07 -2.59
CA GLY A 294 18.37 -17.27 -1.16
C GLY A 294 18.19 -15.98 -0.35
N VAL A 295 18.31 -14.80 -0.97
CA VAL A 295 18.00 -13.52 -0.31
C VAL A 295 16.50 -13.29 -0.37
N VAL A 296 15.88 -13.12 0.79
CA VAL A 296 14.48 -12.70 0.92
C VAL A 296 14.41 -11.17 0.88
N GLY A 297 13.63 -10.66 -0.04
CA GLY A 297 13.43 -9.23 -0.26
C GLY A 297 13.99 -8.76 -1.60
N VAL A 298 13.11 -8.19 -2.41
CA VAL A 298 13.45 -7.57 -3.69
C VAL A 298 13.35 -6.06 -3.53
N SER A 299 14.44 -5.35 -3.82
CA SER A 299 14.38 -3.89 -3.82
C SER A 299 13.79 -3.36 -5.13
N LYS A 300 13.00 -2.31 -5.06
CA LYS A 300 12.38 -1.66 -6.23
C LYS A 300 13.38 -1.31 -7.34
N PRO A 301 14.57 -0.76 -7.05
CA PRO A 301 15.57 -0.49 -8.08
C PRO A 301 16.09 -1.74 -8.81
N TYR A 302 16.23 -2.89 -8.11
CA TYR A 302 16.63 -4.15 -8.76
C TYR A 302 15.52 -4.68 -9.67
N PHE A 303 14.28 -4.69 -9.15
CA PHE A 303 13.13 -5.10 -9.95
C PHE A 303 12.98 -4.23 -11.20
N GLU A 304 12.99 -2.89 -11.05
CA GLU A 304 12.86 -1.96 -12.17
C GLU A 304 13.93 -2.17 -13.24
N ALA A 305 15.19 -2.33 -12.82
CA ALA A 305 16.27 -2.53 -13.75
C ALA A 305 16.16 -3.86 -14.51
N ILE A 306 15.94 -4.97 -13.77
CA ILE A 306 15.90 -6.32 -14.36
C ILE A 306 14.64 -6.49 -15.21
N ALA A 307 13.46 -6.13 -14.69
CA ALA A 307 12.20 -6.35 -15.38
C ALA A 307 12.08 -5.48 -16.65
N LEU A 308 12.39 -4.19 -16.55
CA LEU A 308 12.30 -3.28 -17.70
C LEU A 308 13.48 -3.48 -18.67
N GLY A 309 14.67 -3.76 -18.16
CA GLY A 309 15.81 -4.11 -19.00
C GLY A 309 15.54 -5.37 -19.83
N ALA A 310 14.97 -6.40 -19.22
CA ALA A 310 14.55 -7.61 -19.92
C ALA A 310 13.47 -7.34 -20.97
N LEU A 311 12.44 -6.54 -20.61
CA LEU A 311 11.40 -6.18 -21.54
C LEU A 311 11.96 -5.50 -22.79
N PHE A 312 12.81 -4.48 -22.62
CA PHE A 312 13.36 -3.73 -23.73
C PHE A 312 14.41 -4.54 -24.53
N ALA A 313 15.12 -5.45 -23.90
CA ALA A 313 16.00 -6.38 -24.62
C ALA A 313 15.18 -7.34 -25.50
N LEU A 314 14.10 -7.91 -24.96
CA LEU A 314 13.19 -8.80 -25.70
C LEU A 314 12.42 -8.08 -26.83
N ARG A 315 12.17 -6.78 -26.70
CA ARG A 315 11.56 -5.96 -27.77
C ARG A 315 12.57 -5.65 -28.88
N GLU A 316 13.85 -5.49 -28.53
CA GLU A 316 14.92 -5.22 -29.51
C GLU A 316 15.36 -6.49 -30.23
N ASN A 317 15.46 -7.63 -29.52
CA ASN A 317 15.80 -8.93 -30.07
C ASN A 317 14.77 -9.96 -29.61
N ILE A 318 13.83 -10.31 -30.51
CA ILE A 318 12.73 -11.22 -30.20
C ILE A 318 13.21 -12.68 -30.02
N ASP A 319 14.34 -13.02 -30.63
CA ASP A 319 14.95 -14.36 -30.60
C ASP A 319 16.04 -14.49 -29.53
N LEU A 320 16.03 -13.58 -28.54
CA LEU A 320 16.99 -13.58 -27.45
C LEU A 320 16.86 -14.86 -26.61
N ASN A 321 17.93 -15.70 -26.67
CA ASN A 321 17.95 -16.96 -25.96
C ASN A 321 18.53 -16.76 -24.54
N PRO A 322 17.78 -17.08 -23.46
CA PRO A 322 18.29 -17.00 -22.10
C PRO A 322 19.59 -17.75 -21.84
N GLN A 323 19.84 -18.85 -22.58
CA GLN A 323 21.05 -19.69 -22.40
C GLN A 323 22.33 -19.00 -22.88
N ASP A 324 22.23 -18.01 -23.75
CA ASP A 324 23.38 -17.28 -24.28
C ASP A 324 23.81 -16.13 -23.37
N ILE A 325 23.07 -15.89 -22.30
CA ILE A 325 23.29 -14.76 -21.41
C ILE A 325 24.13 -15.16 -20.21
N SER A 326 25.34 -14.64 -20.14
CA SER A 326 26.31 -14.91 -19.06
C SER A 326 26.25 -13.89 -17.90
N TRP A 327 25.28 -12.97 -17.91
CA TRP A 327 25.20 -11.91 -16.91
C TRP A 327 24.88 -12.43 -15.51
N SER A 328 25.72 -12.06 -14.53
CA SER A 328 25.45 -12.24 -13.10
C SER A 328 25.22 -10.90 -12.45
N VAL A 329 24.06 -10.71 -11.79
CA VAL A 329 23.73 -9.49 -11.04
C VAL A 329 24.75 -9.20 -9.92
N LEU A 330 25.52 -10.21 -9.53
CA LEU A 330 26.46 -10.17 -8.41
C LEU A 330 27.93 -9.97 -8.81
N ASP A 331 28.24 -9.70 -10.06
CA ASP A 331 29.64 -9.54 -10.44
C ASP A 331 30.26 -8.28 -9.78
N LYS A 332 30.82 -8.49 -8.58
CA LYS A 332 31.47 -7.48 -7.77
C LYS A 332 32.87 -7.08 -8.31
N LYS A 333 33.39 -7.81 -9.28
CA LYS A 333 34.75 -7.61 -9.77
C LYS A 333 34.88 -6.44 -10.75
N HIS A 334 33.77 -5.96 -11.28
CA HIS A 334 33.77 -4.85 -12.23
C HIS A 334 33.55 -3.53 -11.52
N PRO A 335 34.42 -2.50 -11.69
CA PRO A 335 34.29 -1.19 -11.04
C PRO A 335 32.98 -0.44 -11.40
N ASN A 336 32.36 -0.79 -12.52
CA ASN A 336 31.05 -0.32 -12.97
C ASN A 336 29.95 -1.38 -12.80
N HIS A 337 30.06 -2.23 -11.78
CA HIS A 337 29.05 -3.27 -11.58
C HIS A 337 27.70 -2.67 -11.23
N PHE A 338 26.65 -3.45 -11.47
CA PHE A 338 25.25 -3.06 -11.29
C PHE A 338 24.94 -2.45 -9.91
N PHE A 339 25.63 -2.93 -8.87
CA PHE A 339 25.50 -2.40 -7.52
C PHE A 339 25.93 -0.93 -7.38
N ALA A 340 26.95 -0.48 -8.09
CA ALA A 340 27.40 0.92 -8.06
C ALA A 340 26.35 1.86 -8.70
N ILE A 341 25.65 1.39 -9.74
CA ILE A 341 24.58 2.15 -10.42
C ILE A 341 23.34 2.24 -9.55
N LEU A 342 23.06 1.19 -8.73
CA LEU A 342 21.93 1.13 -7.82
C LEU A 342 22.20 1.76 -6.47
N SER A 343 23.46 1.80 -6.02
CA SER A 343 23.84 2.13 -4.63
C SER A 343 24.07 3.62 -4.35
N SER A 344 23.69 4.53 -5.24
CA SER A 344 23.80 5.96 -4.94
C SER A 344 22.95 6.30 -3.71
N ARG A 345 23.60 6.77 -2.63
CA ARG A 345 22.96 7.11 -1.35
C ARG A 345 21.90 8.21 -1.46
N TYR A 346 21.88 8.94 -2.56
CA TYR A 346 21.01 10.09 -2.76
C TYR A 346 20.31 10.04 -4.12
N ARG A 347 18.98 10.24 -4.13
CA ARG A 347 18.15 10.43 -5.34
C ARG A 347 18.16 9.24 -6.33
N THR A 348 17.90 8.03 -5.85
CA THR A 348 17.79 6.82 -6.70
C THR A 348 16.60 6.84 -7.69
N HIS A 349 15.66 7.75 -7.51
CA HIS A 349 14.40 7.80 -8.28
C HIS A 349 14.29 9.02 -9.20
N THR A 350 15.40 9.56 -9.69
CA THR A 350 15.35 10.55 -10.77
C THR A 350 15.15 9.85 -12.12
N PRO A 351 14.51 10.51 -13.12
CA PRO A 351 14.35 9.95 -14.46
C PRO A 351 15.66 9.45 -15.06
N GLN A 352 16.72 10.20 -14.88
CA GLN A 352 18.05 9.83 -15.38
C GLN A 352 18.57 8.56 -14.73
N LYS A 353 18.46 8.42 -13.41
CA LYS A 353 18.93 7.22 -12.68
C LYS A 353 18.08 6.00 -13.01
N LEU A 354 16.77 6.19 -13.18
CA LEU A 354 15.88 5.12 -13.63
C LEU A 354 16.27 4.66 -15.04
N LYS A 355 16.50 5.60 -15.95
CA LYS A 355 16.97 5.28 -17.31
C LYS A 355 18.32 4.56 -17.31
N GLU A 356 19.32 5.08 -16.58
CA GLU A 356 20.66 4.49 -16.51
C GLU A 356 20.63 3.01 -16.08
N ARG A 357 19.84 2.65 -15.05
CA ARG A 357 19.75 1.26 -14.57
C ARG A 357 19.00 0.34 -15.53
N ILE A 358 17.98 0.86 -16.21
CA ILE A 358 17.25 0.12 -17.25
C ILE A 358 18.17 -0.16 -18.45
N ASP A 359 18.85 0.88 -18.93
CA ASP A 359 19.75 0.77 -20.09
C ASP A 359 20.92 -0.17 -19.81
N TYR A 360 21.47 -0.12 -18.59
CA TYR A 360 22.52 -1.02 -18.17
C TYR A 360 22.05 -2.48 -18.21
N ALA A 361 20.93 -2.79 -17.61
CA ALA A 361 20.39 -4.15 -17.60
C ALA A 361 20.00 -4.61 -19.01
N LYS A 362 19.36 -3.76 -19.82
CA LYS A 362 19.06 -4.03 -21.23
C LYS A 362 20.33 -4.41 -22.00
N LYS A 363 21.39 -3.61 -21.86
CA LYS A 363 22.67 -3.87 -22.52
C LYS A 363 23.24 -5.23 -22.10
N LYS A 364 23.20 -5.54 -20.79
CA LYS A 364 23.69 -6.81 -20.26
C LYS A 364 22.92 -8.03 -20.77
N PHE A 365 21.63 -7.91 -21.01
CA PHE A 365 20.84 -8.97 -21.62
C PHE A 365 21.13 -9.16 -23.12
N LEU A 366 21.60 -8.12 -23.80
CA LEU A 366 21.94 -8.16 -25.23
C LEU A 366 23.41 -8.54 -25.50
N GLU A 367 24.29 -8.45 -24.48
CA GLU A 367 25.67 -8.91 -24.55
C GLU A 367 25.69 -10.46 -24.53
N LYS A 368 26.36 -11.07 -25.54
CA LYS A 368 26.56 -12.52 -25.63
C LYS A 368 27.72 -12.96 -24.77
#